data_e44e57a6b25b229440ce0342039a1933
#
_entry.id   e44e57a6b25b229440ce0342039a1933
#
_cell.length_a   1.000
_cell.length_b   1.000
_cell.length_c   1.000
_cell.angle_alpha   90.00
_cell.angle_beta   90.00
_cell.angle_gamma   90.00
#
_symmetry.space_group_name_H-M   'P 1'
#
loop_
_entity.id
_entity.type
_entity.pdbx_description
1 polymer ?
#
loop_
_entity_poly.entity_id
_entity_poly.type
_entity_poly.pdbx_seq_one_letter_code
_entity_poly.pdbx_strand_id
1 'polypeptide(L)'
;MTEKKTVALLCGGRSSEHPISLITAAGVLSAIDRTAYEVITIGITRDGRWYLTDEQELADLTAGTRGTAEFPEGTQQVFLPMGAGDSRLTLVDAEGNVTRTAPVDVVFPLLHGPFGEDGTVQGLLEMADLHYVGCGVTASAVGMDKHFMKVAFESAGLEVGPYEVVTNRQWEHEDREQILERVLKLGFPMFVKPTRAGSSFGITKVDSVEELVPAIEEARRHDPKIIIEAGIVGREIECAVLDGHHGEMPRASYPGEIEVVDEDHGFYDFEAKYVSESSAVTVCPANLPQDVQDRLRELAVKAFLALDGEGLSRADFFYTEDGRLVINEVNTMPGFTPISMYKTMWENTGISYTDLISELLTLAMERPLGLR
;
A
#
# COMPACT_ATOMS: atom_id res chain seq x y z
N MET A 1 -27.74 17.72 -16.61
CA MET A 1 -27.10 16.81 -15.64
C MET A 1 -25.84 16.36 -16.34
N THR A 2 -24.66 16.58 -15.75
CA THR A 2 -23.42 15.98 -16.24
C THR A 2 -23.53 14.47 -16.17
N GLU A 3 -23.11 13.78 -17.21
CA GLU A 3 -23.08 12.30 -17.25
C GLU A 3 -22.15 11.81 -16.13
N LYS A 4 -22.63 10.85 -15.34
CA LYS A 4 -21.80 10.26 -14.26
C LYS A 4 -20.63 9.50 -14.85
N LYS A 5 -19.50 9.53 -14.14
CA LYS A 5 -18.35 8.72 -14.48
C LYS A 5 -18.47 7.32 -13.90
N THR A 6 -18.06 6.31 -14.68
CA THR A 6 -18.09 4.91 -14.24
C THR A 6 -16.75 4.49 -13.64
N VAL A 7 -16.77 4.09 -12.37
CA VAL A 7 -15.63 3.60 -11.61
C VAL A 7 -15.70 2.08 -11.52
N ALA A 8 -14.66 1.38 -12.00
CA ALA A 8 -14.48 -0.04 -11.70
C ALA A 8 -13.65 -0.18 -10.41
N LEU A 9 -14.28 -0.60 -9.32
CA LEU A 9 -13.63 -0.78 -8.03
C LEU A 9 -13.17 -2.24 -7.89
N LEU A 10 -11.87 -2.46 -7.73
CA LEU A 10 -11.30 -3.80 -7.57
C LEU A 10 -11.00 -4.08 -6.10
N CYS A 11 -11.35 -5.29 -5.62
CA CYS A 11 -11.07 -5.73 -4.25
C CYS A 11 -10.76 -7.22 -4.18
N GLY A 12 -10.21 -7.68 -3.04
CA GLY A 12 -9.79 -9.05 -2.82
C GLY A 12 -8.35 -9.30 -3.29
N GLY A 13 -8.15 -10.25 -4.22
CA GLY A 13 -6.84 -10.55 -4.82
C GLY A 13 -6.09 -11.70 -4.15
N ARG A 14 -4.90 -11.98 -4.66
CA ARG A 14 -4.11 -13.18 -4.33
C ARG A 14 -3.23 -13.00 -3.08
N SER A 15 -3.07 -11.79 -2.59
CA SER A 15 -2.17 -11.51 -1.45
C SER A 15 -2.73 -11.99 -0.12
N SER A 16 -1.88 -12.08 0.90
CA SER A 16 -2.30 -12.31 2.29
C SER A 16 -3.24 -11.22 2.81
N GLU A 17 -3.17 -10.02 2.22
CA GLU A 17 -3.99 -8.84 2.59
C GLU A 17 -5.37 -8.82 1.92
N HIS A 18 -5.79 -9.91 1.26
CA HIS A 18 -7.10 -10.08 0.64
C HIS A 18 -8.28 -9.60 1.53
N PRO A 19 -8.37 -9.98 2.81
CA PRO A 19 -9.47 -9.54 3.67
C PRO A 19 -9.47 -8.02 3.89
N ILE A 20 -8.28 -7.41 4.01
CA ILE A 20 -8.13 -5.96 4.21
C ILE A 20 -8.60 -5.20 2.96
N SER A 21 -8.30 -5.73 1.78
CA SER A 21 -8.79 -5.21 0.51
C SER A 21 -10.31 -5.17 0.46
N LEU A 22 -11.00 -6.21 0.91
CA LEU A 22 -12.47 -6.23 0.97
C LEU A 22 -13.04 -5.17 1.91
N ILE A 23 -12.47 -5.03 3.12
CA ILE A 23 -12.89 -4.02 4.11
C ILE A 23 -12.62 -2.61 3.58
N THR A 24 -11.47 -2.39 2.95
CA THR A 24 -11.10 -1.12 2.29
C THR A 24 -12.13 -0.75 1.22
N ALA A 25 -12.49 -1.71 0.37
CA ALA A 25 -13.48 -1.50 -0.69
C ALA A 25 -14.87 -1.16 -0.14
N ALA A 26 -15.33 -1.86 0.89
CA ALA A 26 -16.59 -1.54 1.57
C ALA A 26 -16.57 -0.11 2.15
N GLY A 27 -15.45 0.33 2.72
CA GLY A 27 -15.26 1.69 3.20
C GLY A 27 -15.38 2.73 2.08
N VAL A 28 -14.69 2.53 0.96
CA VAL A 28 -14.76 3.42 -0.21
C VAL A 28 -16.17 3.46 -0.79
N LEU A 29 -16.83 2.31 -0.94
CA LEU A 29 -18.21 2.22 -1.44
C LEU A 29 -19.20 3.00 -0.60
N SER A 30 -19.02 3.02 0.72
CA SER A 30 -19.87 3.78 1.63
C SER A 30 -19.70 5.30 1.55
N ALA A 31 -18.56 5.77 1.01
CA ALA A 31 -18.16 7.18 1.03
C ALA A 31 -18.10 7.83 -0.36
N ILE A 32 -18.05 7.05 -1.44
CA ILE A 32 -17.98 7.58 -2.81
C ILE A 32 -19.24 8.38 -3.18
N ASP A 33 -19.09 9.54 -3.84
CA ASP A 33 -20.18 10.40 -4.26
C ASP A 33 -21.02 9.77 -5.38
N ARG A 34 -22.16 9.18 -5.02
CA ARG A 34 -23.12 8.57 -5.96
C ARG A 34 -23.83 9.56 -6.88
N THR A 35 -23.71 10.86 -6.64
CA THR A 35 -24.25 11.86 -7.56
C THR A 35 -23.34 12.10 -8.75
N ALA A 36 -22.03 11.89 -8.61
CA ALA A 36 -21.00 12.05 -9.63
C ALA A 36 -20.56 10.72 -10.27
N TYR A 37 -20.61 9.60 -9.52
CA TYR A 37 -20.05 8.33 -9.93
C TYR A 37 -21.06 7.18 -9.95
N GLU A 38 -20.97 6.34 -10.99
CA GLU A 38 -21.51 4.98 -10.99
C GLU A 38 -20.39 3.99 -10.68
N VAL A 39 -20.65 2.94 -9.91
CA VAL A 39 -19.62 1.99 -9.52
C VAL A 39 -19.96 0.59 -10.00
N ILE A 40 -18.96 -0.07 -10.60
CA ILE A 40 -18.96 -1.49 -10.92
C ILE A 40 -17.97 -2.13 -9.94
N THR A 41 -18.49 -2.91 -9.00
CA THR A 41 -17.64 -3.59 -8.00
C THR A 41 -17.19 -4.94 -8.53
N ILE A 42 -15.90 -5.20 -8.47
CA ILE A 42 -15.25 -6.40 -8.97
C ILE A 42 -14.44 -7.04 -7.84
N GLY A 43 -14.85 -8.23 -7.43
CA GLY A 43 -14.13 -9.05 -6.49
C GLY A 43 -13.16 -9.98 -7.20
N ILE A 44 -11.95 -10.10 -6.65
CA ILE A 44 -10.90 -10.99 -7.14
C ILE A 44 -10.68 -12.08 -6.11
N THR A 45 -10.86 -13.34 -6.51
CA THR A 45 -10.65 -14.51 -5.64
C THR A 45 -9.18 -14.73 -5.30
N ARG A 46 -8.89 -15.60 -4.33
CA ARG A 46 -7.53 -15.99 -3.94
C ARG A 46 -6.72 -16.64 -5.08
N ASP A 47 -7.39 -17.30 -6.02
CA ASP A 47 -6.74 -17.88 -7.20
C ASP A 47 -6.64 -16.90 -8.38
N GLY A 48 -7.17 -15.67 -8.22
CA GLY A 48 -6.99 -14.57 -9.16
C GLY A 48 -8.08 -14.44 -10.22
N ARG A 49 -9.24 -15.06 -10.04
CA ARG A 49 -10.40 -14.87 -10.95
C ARG A 49 -11.20 -13.64 -10.55
N TRP A 50 -11.68 -12.94 -11.55
CA TRP A 50 -12.41 -11.67 -11.39
C TRP A 50 -13.91 -11.92 -11.60
N TYR A 51 -14.72 -11.47 -10.63
CA TYR A 51 -16.17 -11.61 -10.69
C TYR A 51 -16.86 -10.29 -10.37
N LEU A 52 -17.99 -10.05 -11.05
CA LEU A 52 -18.91 -8.98 -10.68
C LEU A 52 -19.50 -9.30 -9.29
N THR A 53 -19.55 -8.28 -8.42
CA THR A 53 -20.24 -8.35 -7.13
C THR A 53 -21.03 -7.06 -6.89
N ASP A 54 -21.88 -7.05 -5.88
CA ASP A 54 -22.60 -5.86 -5.47
C ASP A 54 -22.18 -5.38 -4.08
N GLU A 55 -22.61 -4.18 -3.72
CA GLU A 55 -22.27 -3.54 -2.46
C GLU A 55 -22.80 -4.29 -1.24
N GLN A 56 -24.01 -4.88 -1.36
CA GLN A 56 -24.61 -5.61 -0.25
C GLN A 56 -23.87 -6.91 0.01
N GLU A 57 -23.50 -7.64 -1.05
CA GLU A 57 -22.69 -8.84 -0.94
C GLU A 57 -21.33 -8.55 -0.26
N LEU A 58 -20.67 -7.47 -0.67
CA LEU A 58 -19.40 -7.07 -0.06
C LEU A 58 -19.58 -6.62 1.39
N ALA A 59 -20.63 -5.88 1.71
CA ALA A 59 -20.95 -5.48 3.06
C ALA A 59 -21.22 -6.70 3.97
N ASP A 60 -21.96 -7.68 3.48
CA ASP A 60 -22.25 -8.92 4.19
C ASP A 60 -20.99 -9.75 4.44
N LEU A 61 -20.10 -9.85 3.43
CA LEU A 61 -18.81 -10.53 3.55
C LEU A 61 -17.89 -9.89 4.58
N THR A 62 -17.92 -8.57 4.72
CA THR A 62 -17.03 -7.84 5.63
C THR A 62 -17.62 -7.63 7.02
N ALA A 63 -18.93 -7.84 7.20
CA ALA A 63 -19.61 -7.65 8.46
C ALA A 63 -19.08 -8.59 9.56
N GLY A 64 -18.40 -8.01 10.55
CA GLY A 64 -17.90 -8.74 11.71
C GLY A 64 -16.73 -9.69 11.47
N THR A 65 -16.12 -9.70 10.29
CA THR A 65 -15.08 -10.69 9.92
C THR A 65 -13.66 -10.29 10.36
N ARG A 66 -13.43 -9.07 10.84
CA ARG A 66 -12.14 -8.57 11.36
C ARG A 66 -10.90 -9.13 10.63
N GLY A 67 -10.87 -9.04 9.29
CA GLY A 67 -9.71 -9.43 8.51
C GLY A 67 -9.64 -10.92 8.13
N THR A 68 -10.73 -11.68 8.22
CA THR A 68 -10.80 -13.10 7.78
C THR A 68 -11.73 -13.34 6.60
N ALA A 69 -12.34 -12.28 6.03
CA ALA A 69 -13.23 -12.41 4.88
C ALA A 69 -12.51 -12.97 3.66
N GLU A 70 -13.21 -13.81 2.89
CA GLU A 70 -12.75 -14.30 1.60
C GLU A 70 -13.81 -14.05 0.54
N PHE A 71 -13.41 -13.51 -0.60
CA PHE A 71 -14.31 -13.31 -1.72
C PHE A 71 -14.57 -14.64 -2.45
N PRO A 72 -15.84 -15.08 -2.59
CA PRO A 72 -16.18 -16.36 -3.23
C PRO A 72 -16.15 -16.25 -4.76
N GLU A 73 -16.27 -17.37 -5.44
CA GLU A 73 -16.56 -17.37 -6.87
C GLU A 73 -17.96 -16.79 -7.12
N GLY A 74 -18.05 -15.85 -8.06
CA GLY A 74 -19.32 -15.24 -8.49
C GLY A 74 -19.94 -15.95 -9.69
N THR A 75 -21.08 -15.43 -10.14
CA THR A 75 -21.81 -15.98 -11.29
C THR A 75 -21.41 -15.36 -12.62
N GLN A 76 -20.82 -14.16 -12.61
CA GLN A 76 -20.38 -13.45 -13.82
C GLN A 76 -18.89 -13.09 -13.70
N GLN A 77 -18.08 -13.67 -14.60
CA GLN A 77 -16.67 -13.30 -14.73
C GLN A 77 -16.52 -11.97 -15.45
N VAL A 78 -15.48 -11.23 -15.03
CA VAL A 78 -15.15 -9.93 -15.62
C VAL A 78 -13.79 -10.02 -16.32
N PHE A 79 -13.76 -9.53 -17.57
CA PHE A 79 -12.55 -9.43 -18.37
C PHE A 79 -12.30 -7.98 -18.74
N LEU A 80 -11.03 -7.57 -18.65
CA LEU A 80 -10.56 -6.27 -19.10
C LEU A 80 -10.51 -6.21 -20.64
N PRO A 81 -10.63 -5.01 -21.23
CA PRO A 81 -10.34 -4.83 -22.65
C PRO A 81 -8.87 -5.18 -22.94
N MET A 82 -8.61 -5.76 -24.10
CA MET A 82 -7.26 -6.16 -24.51
C MET A 82 -6.75 -5.33 -25.71
N GLY A 83 -7.20 -4.08 -25.81
CA GLY A 83 -6.80 -3.21 -26.93
C GLY A 83 -6.99 -1.75 -26.58
N ALA A 84 -6.05 -0.92 -27.02
CA ALA A 84 -6.11 0.53 -26.83
C ALA A 84 -7.39 1.14 -27.43
N GLY A 85 -7.97 2.10 -26.69
CA GLY A 85 -9.15 2.83 -27.12
C GLY A 85 -10.49 2.11 -26.87
N ASP A 86 -10.50 0.92 -26.26
CA ASP A 86 -11.72 0.27 -25.76
C ASP A 86 -11.66 0.21 -24.23
N SER A 87 -12.49 0.97 -23.55
CA SER A 87 -12.58 1.01 -22.08
C SER A 87 -13.71 0.12 -21.53
N ARG A 88 -14.23 -0.83 -22.31
CA ARG A 88 -15.38 -1.66 -21.90
C ARG A 88 -14.96 -2.98 -21.28
N LEU A 89 -15.41 -3.21 -20.07
CA LEU A 89 -15.34 -4.53 -19.44
C LEU A 89 -16.29 -5.50 -20.16
N THR A 90 -15.86 -6.76 -20.29
CA THR A 90 -16.68 -7.86 -20.80
C THR A 90 -17.10 -8.77 -19.66
N LEU A 91 -18.42 -8.96 -19.48
CA LEU A 91 -18.98 -9.85 -18.48
C LEU A 91 -19.43 -11.14 -19.16
N VAL A 92 -19.07 -12.27 -18.55
CA VAL A 92 -19.28 -13.61 -19.09
C VAL A 92 -19.97 -14.49 -18.04
N ASP A 93 -21.01 -15.21 -18.42
CA ASP A 93 -21.71 -16.15 -17.55
C ASP A 93 -20.92 -17.47 -17.35
N ALA A 94 -21.46 -18.36 -16.52
CA ALA A 94 -20.83 -19.66 -16.22
C ALA A 94 -20.74 -20.58 -17.44
N GLU A 95 -21.60 -20.38 -18.45
CA GLU A 95 -21.63 -21.12 -19.73
C GLU A 95 -20.64 -20.55 -20.76
N GLY A 96 -19.99 -19.41 -20.47
CA GLY A 96 -19.03 -18.77 -21.36
C GLY A 96 -19.64 -17.79 -22.36
N ASN A 97 -20.90 -17.40 -22.21
CA ASN A 97 -21.56 -16.43 -23.09
C ASN A 97 -21.29 -15.01 -22.58
N VAL A 98 -21.02 -14.07 -23.50
CA VAL A 98 -20.96 -12.64 -23.17
C VAL A 98 -22.36 -12.15 -22.84
N THR A 99 -22.57 -11.71 -21.62
CA THR A 99 -23.86 -11.22 -21.11
C THR A 99 -24.00 -9.72 -21.22
N ARG A 100 -22.89 -8.99 -21.04
CA ARG A 100 -22.86 -7.53 -21.02
C ARG A 100 -21.46 -7.01 -21.34
N THR A 101 -21.39 -5.79 -21.90
CA THR A 101 -20.19 -4.94 -21.87
C THR A 101 -20.52 -3.65 -21.13
N ALA A 102 -19.60 -3.16 -20.31
CA ALA A 102 -19.79 -1.95 -19.51
C ALA A 102 -18.61 -1.01 -19.70
N PRO A 103 -18.83 0.26 -20.13
CA PRO A 103 -17.75 1.24 -20.20
C PRO A 103 -17.22 1.55 -18.80
N VAL A 104 -15.93 1.87 -18.70
CA VAL A 104 -15.26 2.29 -17.48
C VAL A 104 -14.43 3.54 -17.79
N ASP A 105 -14.62 4.60 -17.00
CA ASP A 105 -13.82 5.81 -17.10
C ASP A 105 -12.52 5.68 -16.28
N VAL A 106 -12.56 5.01 -15.13
CA VAL A 106 -11.42 4.86 -14.24
C VAL A 106 -11.53 3.59 -13.38
N VAL A 107 -10.39 2.96 -13.10
CA VAL A 107 -10.29 1.81 -12.20
C VAL A 107 -9.77 2.27 -10.84
N PHE A 108 -10.37 1.79 -9.75
CA PHE A 108 -9.85 2.01 -8.40
C PHE A 108 -9.39 0.66 -7.83
N PRO A 109 -8.09 0.33 -7.95
CA PRO A 109 -7.56 -0.95 -7.48
C PRO A 109 -7.25 -0.88 -5.98
N LEU A 110 -8.22 -1.23 -5.13
CA LEU A 110 -8.06 -1.32 -3.69
C LEU A 110 -7.45 -2.67 -3.29
N LEU A 111 -6.31 -2.99 -3.90
CA LEU A 111 -5.59 -4.24 -3.71
C LEU A 111 -4.31 -3.96 -2.93
N HIS A 112 -4.11 -4.67 -1.82
CA HIS A 112 -2.94 -4.49 -0.95
C HIS A 112 -1.93 -5.61 -1.11
N GLY A 113 -0.64 -5.27 -0.92
CA GLY A 113 0.47 -6.21 -1.00
C GLY A 113 0.78 -6.71 -2.41
N PRO A 114 1.39 -7.92 -2.52
CA PRO A 114 1.76 -8.51 -3.81
C PRO A 114 0.60 -8.61 -4.78
N PHE A 115 0.86 -8.38 -6.07
CA PHE A 115 -0.09 -8.25 -7.19
C PHE A 115 -0.95 -6.99 -7.17
N GLY A 116 -1.06 -6.29 -6.03
CA GLY A 116 -1.81 -5.04 -5.90
C GLY A 116 -0.92 -3.80 -5.91
N GLU A 117 0.21 -3.83 -5.20
CA GLU A 117 1.10 -2.69 -5.00
C GLU A 117 2.49 -2.88 -5.65
N ASP A 118 2.71 -3.94 -6.41
CA ASP A 118 4.01 -4.32 -6.97
C ASP A 118 4.21 -4.01 -8.46
N GLY A 119 3.29 -3.26 -9.06
CA GLY A 119 3.30 -2.93 -10.49
C GLY A 119 2.57 -3.95 -11.37
N THR A 120 2.14 -5.11 -10.84
CA THR A 120 1.50 -6.18 -11.63
C THR A 120 0.12 -5.76 -12.13
N VAL A 121 -0.78 -5.32 -11.25
CA VAL A 121 -2.11 -4.84 -11.66
C VAL A 121 -2.01 -3.54 -12.45
N GLN A 122 -1.06 -2.66 -12.08
CA GLN A 122 -0.81 -1.42 -12.80
C GLN A 122 -0.39 -1.71 -14.26
N GLY A 123 0.54 -2.65 -14.47
CA GLY A 123 0.94 -3.07 -15.81
C GLY A 123 -0.20 -3.70 -16.62
N LEU A 124 -1.10 -4.43 -15.99
CA LEU A 124 -2.31 -4.96 -16.62
C LEU A 124 -3.24 -3.83 -17.07
N LEU A 125 -3.44 -2.80 -16.24
CA LEU A 125 -4.29 -1.65 -16.53
C LEU A 125 -3.68 -0.75 -17.61
N GLU A 126 -2.35 -0.57 -17.62
CA GLU A 126 -1.62 0.11 -18.70
C GLU A 126 -1.83 -0.59 -20.05
N MET A 127 -1.69 -1.92 -20.08
CA MET A 127 -1.91 -2.70 -21.31
C MET A 127 -3.36 -2.67 -21.78
N ALA A 128 -4.31 -2.46 -20.85
CA ALA A 128 -5.73 -2.30 -21.15
C ALA A 128 -6.11 -0.87 -21.52
N ASP A 129 -5.18 0.08 -21.50
CA ASP A 129 -5.39 1.51 -21.79
C ASP A 129 -6.50 2.13 -20.91
N LEU A 130 -6.49 1.79 -19.61
CA LEU A 130 -7.45 2.24 -18.61
C LEU A 130 -6.80 3.20 -17.62
N HIS A 131 -7.49 4.32 -17.32
CA HIS A 131 -7.13 5.16 -16.18
C HIS A 131 -7.29 4.39 -14.86
N TYR A 132 -6.39 4.60 -13.91
CA TYR A 132 -6.48 3.98 -12.59
C TYR A 132 -5.95 4.89 -11.50
N VAL A 133 -6.51 4.74 -10.31
CA VAL A 133 -6.09 5.44 -9.09
C VAL A 133 -4.80 4.83 -8.55
N GLY A 134 -3.89 5.69 -8.11
CA GLY A 134 -2.67 5.29 -7.43
C GLY A 134 -1.42 5.37 -8.31
N CYS A 135 -0.32 4.93 -7.75
CA CYS A 135 0.99 4.97 -8.38
C CYS A 135 1.07 4.13 -9.66
N GLY A 136 1.90 4.55 -10.59
CA GLY A 136 2.20 3.82 -11.82
C GLY A 136 3.05 2.57 -11.58
N VAL A 137 3.41 1.88 -12.69
CA VAL A 137 4.16 0.61 -12.64
C VAL A 137 5.50 0.77 -11.92
N THR A 138 6.27 1.80 -12.27
CA THR A 138 7.62 2.00 -11.71
C THR A 138 7.56 2.29 -10.21
N ALA A 139 6.74 3.26 -9.81
CA ALA A 139 6.61 3.64 -8.41
C ALA A 139 6.10 2.48 -7.54
N SER A 140 5.12 1.71 -8.02
CA SER A 140 4.59 0.54 -7.34
C SER A 140 5.66 -0.55 -7.19
N ALA A 141 6.39 -0.88 -8.25
CA ALA A 141 7.42 -1.92 -8.22
C ALA A 141 8.61 -1.55 -7.31
N VAL A 142 9.05 -0.30 -7.34
CA VAL A 142 10.13 0.20 -6.47
C VAL A 142 9.63 0.34 -5.04
N GLY A 143 8.42 0.87 -4.83
CA GLY A 143 7.80 1.01 -3.50
C GLY A 143 7.54 -0.31 -2.79
N MET A 144 7.26 -1.38 -3.54
CA MET A 144 7.07 -2.71 -2.95
C MET A 144 8.38 -3.35 -2.48
N ASP A 145 9.50 -3.06 -3.13
CA ASP A 145 10.81 -3.64 -2.82
C ASP A 145 11.59 -2.73 -1.86
N LYS A 146 11.63 -3.07 -0.57
CA LYS A 146 12.27 -2.27 0.49
C LYS A 146 13.73 -1.89 0.19
N HIS A 147 14.47 -2.74 -0.54
CA HIS A 147 15.83 -2.42 -0.94
C HIS A 147 15.86 -1.32 -1.99
N PHE A 148 15.12 -1.49 -3.11
CA PHE A 148 15.13 -0.49 -4.19
C PHE A 148 14.49 0.82 -3.76
N MET A 149 13.49 0.76 -2.90
CA MET A 149 12.89 1.94 -2.26
C MET A 149 13.92 2.75 -1.46
N LYS A 150 14.74 2.08 -0.61
CA LYS A 150 15.81 2.75 0.14
C LYS A 150 16.89 3.33 -0.77
N VAL A 151 17.27 2.63 -1.84
CA VAL A 151 18.21 3.15 -2.85
C VAL A 151 17.68 4.44 -3.49
N ALA A 152 16.38 4.50 -3.83
CA ALA A 152 15.75 5.71 -4.35
C ALA A 152 15.76 6.85 -3.31
N PHE A 153 15.45 6.56 -2.06
CA PHE A 153 15.50 7.54 -0.98
C PHE A 153 16.90 8.10 -0.75
N GLU A 154 17.92 7.26 -0.67
CA GLU A 154 19.32 7.67 -0.53
C GLU A 154 19.77 8.56 -1.71
N SER A 155 19.41 8.18 -2.94
CA SER A 155 19.69 8.96 -4.15
C SER A 155 19.03 10.34 -4.12
N ALA A 156 17.85 10.43 -3.52
CA ALA A 156 17.15 11.70 -3.31
C ALA A 156 17.71 12.49 -2.10
N GLY A 157 18.62 11.94 -1.31
CA GLY A 157 19.17 12.57 -0.10
C GLY A 157 18.17 12.60 1.07
N LEU A 158 17.34 11.55 1.19
CA LEU A 158 16.57 11.24 2.38
C LEU A 158 17.43 10.38 3.32
N GLU A 159 17.25 10.54 4.62
CA GLU A 159 17.95 9.74 5.61
C GLU A 159 17.24 8.40 5.78
N VAL A 160 17.93 7.28 5.54
CA VAL A 160 17.45 5.91 5.78
C VAL A 160 18.23 5.27 6.92
N GLY A 161 17.61 4.32 7.62
CA GLY A 161 18.31 3.51 8.62
C GLY A 161 19.34 2.59 7.96
N PRO A 162 20.42 2.21 8.70
CA PRO A 162 21.41 1.26 8.19
C PRO A 162 20.79 -0.09 7.85
N TYR A 163 21.19 -0.68 6.73
CA TYR A 163 20.67 -1.97 6.28
C TYR A 163 21.70 -2.79 5.50
N GLU A 164 21.49 -4.08 5.44
CA GLU A 164 22.17 -5.03 4.56
C GLU A 164 21.15 -5.83 3.75
N VAL A 165 21.50 -6.16 2.53
CA VAL A 165 20.64 -6.97 1.66
C VAL A 165 21.32 -8.30 1.39
N VAL A 166 20.54 -9.39 1.50
CA VAL A 166 20.99 -10.73 1.19
C VAL A 166 20.07 -11.34 0.13
N THR A 167 20.61 -11.55 -1.06
CA THR A 167 19.90 -12.21 -2.15
C THR A 167 19.98 -13.72 -2.02
N ASN A 168 19.05 -14.45 -2.66
CA ASN A 168 19.11 -15.90 -2.70
C ASN A 168 20.44 -16.41 -3.28
N ARG A 169 20.94 -15.73 -4.34
CA ARG A 169 22.23 -16.10 -4.95
C ARG A 169 23.38 -16.01 -3.97
N GLN A 170 23.46 -14.92 -3.18
CA GLN A 170 24.50 -14.75 -2.18
C GLN A 170 24.42 -15.84 -1.12
N TRP A 171 23.23 -16.04 -0.55
CA TRP A 171 23.01 -17.00 0.52
C TRP A 171 23.31 -18.46 0.13
N GLU A 172 23.05 -18.83 -1.11
CA GLU A 172 23.29 -20.20 -1.62
C GLU A 172 24.71 -20.43 -2.15
N HIS A 173 25.42 -19.40 -2.61
CA HIS A 173 26.65 -19.56 -3.38
C HIS A 173 27.85 -18.74 -2.86
N GLU A 174 27.65 -17.81 -1.95
CA GLU A 174 28.74 -17.06 -1.32
C GLU A 174 29.06 -17.62 0.08
N ASP A 175 30.17 -17.15 0.65
CA ASP A 175 30.56 -17.52 2.01
C ASP A 175 29.61 -16.89 3.03
N ARG A 176 28.84 -17.71 3.72
CA ARG A 176 27.86 -17.25 4.72
C ARG A 176 28.51 -16.55 5.90
N GLU A 177 29.74 -16.93 6.28
CA GLU A 177 30.45 -16.26 7.35
C GLU A 177 30.73 -14.79 6.99
N GLN A 178 31.14 -14.51 5.75
CA GLN A 178 31.35 -13.15 5.26
C GLN A 178 30.04 -12.34 5.19
N ILE A 179 28.91 -12.98 4.81
CA ILE A 179 27.61 -12.34 4.83
C ILE A 179 27.25 -11.95 6.26
N LEU A 180 27.38 -12.88 7.21
CA LEU A 180 27.07 -12.63 8.61
C LEU A 180 28.00 -11.56 9.22
N GLU A 181 29.28 -11.55 8.88
CA GLU A 181 30.21 -10.48 9.32
C GLU A 181 29.78 -9.09 8.86
N ARG A 182 29.20 -8.95 7.65
CA ARG A 182 28.67 -7.67 7.20
C ARG A 182 27.41 -7.28 7.97
N VAL A 183 26.47 -8.22 8.11
CA VAL A 183 25.22 -8.02 8.82
C VAL A 183 25.45 -7.63 10.29
N LEU A 184 26.38 -8.28 10.97
CA LEU A 184 26.71 -8.01 12.37
C LEU A 184 27.23 -6.59 12.64
N LYS A 185 27.71 -5.87 11.61
CA LYS A 185 28.10 -4.46 11.72
C LYS A 185 26.91 -3.52 11.97
N LEU A 186 25.68 -3.96 11.68
CA LEU A 186 24.46 -3.19 11.95
C LEU A 186 24.20 -3.02 13.45
N GLY A 187 24.68 -3.97 14.29
CA GLY A 187 24.40 -3.99 15.74
C GLY A 187 22.98 -4.47 16.06
N PHE A 188 22.75 -4.88 17.30
CA PHE A 188 21.44 -5.32 17.78
C PHE A 188 20.67 -4.18 18.46
N PRO A 189 19.31 -4.21 18.45
CA PRO A 189 18.48 -5.18 17.76
C PRO A 189 18.48 -4.98 16.24
N MET A 190 18.24 -6.06 15.49
CA MET A 190 18.04 -6.02 14.04
C MET A 190 16.64 -6.51 13.68
N PHE A 191 16.15 -6.11 12.50
CA PHE A 191 14.92 -6.60 11.92
C PHE A 191 15.21 -7.28 10.59
N VAL A 192 14.98 -8.59 10.54
CA VAL A 192 15.12 -9.39 9.33
C VAL A 192 13.76 -9.46 8.62
N LYS A 193 13.72 -9.02 7.36
CA LYS A 193 12.46 -8.82 6.61
C LYS A 193 12.56 -9.40 5.20
N PRO A 194 11.48 -10.01 4.67
CA PRO A 194 11.32 -10.16 3.21
C PRO A 194 11.32 -8.77 2.56
N THR A 195 11.95 -8.59 1.39
CA THR A 195 11.98 -7.28 0.76
C THR A 195 10.64 -6.87 0.16
N ARG A 196 9.83 -7.84 -0.28
CA ARG A 196 8.56 -7.64 -1.02
C ARG A 196 7.38 -8.26 -0.29
N ALA A 197 7.22 -7.88 0.98
CA ALA A 197 6.06 -8.26 1.79
C ALA A 197 5.46 -7.02 2.45
N GLY A 198 4.13 -6.97 2.50
CA GLY A 198 3.35 -5.95 3.21
C GLY A 198 3.00 -6.36 4.65
N SER A 199 2.35 -5.45 5.38
CA SER A 199 1.71 -5.70 6.68
C SER A 199 2.58 -6.44 7.71
N SER A 200 3.88 -6.16 7.74
CA SER A 200 4.86 -6.78 8.65
C SER A 200 4.96 -8.32 8.56
N PHE A 201 4.47 -8.93 7.48
CA PHE A 201 4.48 -10.38 7.32
C PHE A 201 5.91 -10.92 7.12
N GLY A 202 6.29 -11.92 7.91
CA GLY A 202 7.62 -12.55 7.84
C GLY A 202 8.76 -11.71 8.43
N ILE A 203 8.46 -10.67 9.21
CA ILE A 203 9.47 -9.87 9.92
C ILE A 203 9.82 -10.54 11.24
N THR A 204 11.11 -10.63 11.52
CA THR A 204 11.63 -11.15 12.78
C THR A 204 12.58 -10.14 13.42
N LYS A 205 12.31 -9.72 14.66
CA LYS A 205 13.26 -9.00 15.51
C LYS A 205 14.32 -9.96 16.02
N VAL A 206 15.56 -9.57 15.96
CA VAL A 206 16.75 -10.37 16.35
C VAL A 206 17.54 -9.57 17.37
N ASP A 207 17.72 -10.14 18.54
CA ASP A 207 18.45 -9.52 19.65
C ASP A 207 19.80 -10.19 19.91
N SER A 208 20.11 -11.32 19.24
CA SER A 208 21.36 -12.08 19.40
C SER A 208 21.84 -12.71 18.09
N VAL A 209 23.13 -13.12 18.07
CA VAL A 209 23.75 -13.76 16.89
C VAL A 209 23.11 -15.11 16.59
N GLU A 210 22.71 -15.83 17.63
CA GLU A 210 22.10 -17.17 17.53
C GLU A 210 20.76 -17.15 16.80
N GLU A 211 20.02 -16.05 16.90
CA GLU A 211 18.71 -15.85 16.28
C GLU A 211 18.80 -15.47 14.80
N LEU A 212 19.96 -14.93 14.36
CA LEU A 212 20.09 -14.30 13.05
C LEU A 212 19.86 -15.29 11.89
N VAL A 213 20.52 -16.44 11.91
CA VAL A 213 20.37 -17.45 10.83
C VAL A 213 18.96 -18.01 10.77
N PRO A 214 18.33 -18.42 11.89
CA PRO A 214 16.91 -18.80 11.88
C PRO A 214 15.97 -17.74 11.31
N ALA A 215 16.16 -16.46 11.65
CA ALA A 215 15.36 -15.34 11.14
C ALA A 215 15.55 -15.14 9.62
N ILE A 216 16.79 -15.26 9.13
CA ILE A 216 17.09 -15.21 7.69
C ILE A 216 16.37 -16.34 6.96
N GLU A 217 16.45 -17.57 7.44
CA GLU A 217 15.80 -18.72 6.78
C GLU A 217 14.27 -18.61 6.84
N GLU A 218 13.71 -18.01 7.89
CA GLU A 218 12.27 -17.74 7.96
C GLU A 218 11.84 -16.70 6.94
N ALA A 219 12.51 -15.54 6.88
CA ALA A 219 12.19 -14.47 5.91
C ALA A 219 12.33 -14.97 4.46
N ARG A 220 13.29 -15.85 4.17
CA ARG A 220 13.51 -16.44 2.84
C ARG A 220 12.39 -17.38 2.38
N ARG A 221 11.53 -17.85 3.27
CA ARG A 221 10.32 -18.61 2.88
C ARG A 221 9.28 -17.73 2.20
N HIS A 222 9.34 -16.42 2.47
CA HIS A 222 8.39 -15.44 1.96
C HIS A 222 8.93 -14.68 0.75
N ASP A 223 10.24 -14.36 0.73
CA ASP A 223 10.92 -13.73 -0.40
C ASP A 223 12.36 -14.24 -0.50
N PRO A 224 12.82 -14.67 -1.68
CA PRO A 224 14.20 -15.09 -1.88
C PRO A 224 15.23 -13.96 -1.70
N LYS A 225 14.82 -12.70 -1.67
CA LYS A 225 15.62 -11.54 -1.31
C LYS A 225 15.15 -10.99 0.02
N ILE A 226 16.07 -10.80 0.96
CA ILE A 226 15.77 -10.26 2.28
C ILE A 226 16.55 -8.97 2.52
N ILE A 227 16.02 -8.15 3.40
CA ILE A 227 16.70 -6.98 3.96
C ILE A 227 16.81 -7.16 5.47
N ILE A 228 17.96 -6.75 6.03
CA ILE A 228 18.22 -6.76 7.46
C ILE A 228 18.54 -5.33 7.85
N GLU A 229 17.75 -4.77 8.75
CA GLU A 229 17.83 -3.38 9.15
C GLU A 229 18.25 -3.27 10.61
N ALA A 230 19.09 -2.27 10.92
CA ALA A 230 19.35 -1.88 12.30
C ALA A 230 18.06 -1.37 12.94
N GLY A 231 17.82 -1.72 14.19
CA GLY A 231 16.70 -1.19 14.96
C GLY A 231 16.87 0.31 15.20
N ILE A 232 15.82 1.07 14.91
CA ILE A 232 15.77 2.51 15.16
C ILE A 232 14.85 2.76 16.33
N VAL A 233 15.33 3.46 17.34
CA VAL A 233 14.51 3.92 18.46
C VAL A 233 13.95 5.29 18.13
N GLY A 234 12.64 5.39 18.03
CA GLY A 234 11.96 6.63 17.66
C GLY A 234 10.44 6.48 17.68
N ARG A 235 9.75 7.60 17.57
CA ARG A 235 8.29 7.65 17.41
C ARG A 235 7.94 7.33 15.97
N GLU A 236 6.92 6.51 15.74
CA GLU A 236 6.43 6.15 14.38
C GLU A 236 5.45 7.22 13.90
N ILE A 237 5.87 7.98 12.89
CA ILE A 237 5.10 9.09 12.33
C ILE A 237 4.78 8.82 10.88
N GLU A 238 3.50 8.87 10.54
CA GLU A 238 2.99 8.71 9.19
C GLU A 238 2.62 10.06 8.57
N CYS A 239 2.80 10.22 7.26
CA CYS A 239 2.39 11.40 6.52
C CYS A 239 1.79 11.00 5.17
N ALA A 240 0.53 11.41 4.93
CA ALA A 240 -0.16 11.15 3.68
C ALA A 240 0.26 12.18 2.62
N VAL A 241 0.41 11.72 1.39
CA VAL A 241 0.69 12.56 0.22
C VAL A 241 -0.41 12.37 -0.82
N LEU A 242 -0.83 13.47 -1.43
CA LEU A 242 -1.65 13.53 -2.64
C LEU A 242 -0.89 14.25 -3.73
N ASP A 243 -1.01 13.75 -4.94
CA ASP A 243 -0.44 14.37 -6.12
C ASP A 243 -1.06 15.74 -6.41
N GLY A 244 -0.41 16.52 -7.28
CA GLY A 244 -0.89 17.79 -7.76
C GLY A 244 -1.66 17.65 -9.07
N HIS A 245 -2.70 18.49 -9.26
CA HIS A 245 -3.43 18.57 -10.53
C HIS A 245 -2.53 19.06 -11.66
N HIS A 246 -2.66 18.46 -12.84
CA HIS A 246 -1.98 18.91 -14.06
C HIS A 246 -0.47 19.15 -13.93
N GLY A 247 0.21 18.37 -13.09
CA GLY A 247 1.64 18.46 -12.84
C GLY A 247 2.05 19.53 -11.82
N GLU A 248 1.13 20.03 -11.03
CA GLU A 248 1.45 20.82 -9.84
C GLU A 248 2.18 19.96 -8.79
N MET A 249 2.82 20.63 -7.82
CA MET A 249 3.54 19.92 -6.77
C MET A 249 2.60 19.13 -5.87
N PRO A 250 2.97 17.89 -5.49
CA PRO A 250 2.23 17.12 -4.51
C PRO A 250 2.14 17.85 -3.16
N ARG A 251 1.10 17.53 -2.41
CA ARG A 251 0.84 18.11 -1.09
C ARG A 251 0.79 17.02 -0.01
N ALA A 252 1.25 17.35 1.19
CA ALA A 252 1.25 16.48 2.33
C ALA A 252 0.21 16.89 3.38
N SER A 253 -0.41 15.92 4.03
CA SER A 253 -1.34 16.11 5.15
C SER A 253 -0.64 16.59 6.41
N TYR A 254 -1.40 16.90 7.47
CA TYR A 254 -0.84 16.85 8.82
C TYR A 254 -0.33 15.43 9.12
N PRO A 255 0.83 15.29 9.80
CA PRO A 255 1.32 13.98 10.18
C PRO A 255 0.46 13.34 11.27
N GLY A 256 0.36 12.02 11.21
CA GLY A 256 -0.23 11.19 12.25
C GLY A 256 0.82 10.39 12.98
N GLU A 257 0.55 9.96 14.20
CA GLU A 257 1.42 9.14 15.03
C GLU A 257 0.71 7.86 15.43
N ILE A 258 1.46 6.76 15.45
CA ILE A 258 1.01 5.48 15.97
C ILE A 258 1.67 5.31 17.34
N GLU A 259 0.87 5.40 18.41
CA GLU A 259 1.31 5.11 19.77
C GLU A 259 0.98 3.66 20.11
N VAL A 260 1.98 2.81 20.30
CA VAL A 260 1.82 1.44 20.78
C VAL A 260 1.56 1.48 22.28
N VAL A 261 0.41 1.01 22.72
CA VAL A 261 -0.06 1.09 24.13
C VAL A 261 0.34 -0.15 24.92
N ASP A 262 0.64 -1.26 24.29
CA ASP A 262 0.93 -2.53 24.94
C ASP A 262 2.46 -2.80 24.95
N GLU A 263 3.08 -2.72 26.14
CA GLU A 263 4.51 -2.95 26.35
C GLU A 263 4.95 -4.41 26.11
N ASP A 264 4.01 -5.38 26.10
CA ASP A 264 4.31 -6.79 25.86
C ASP A 264 4.48 -7.11 24.36
N HIS A 265 4.04 -6.23 23.47
CA HIS A 265 4.21 -6.34 22.03
C HIS A 265 5.18 -5.25 21.55
N GLY A 266 6.47 -5.47 21.73
CA GLY A 266 7.55 -4.52 21.36
C GLY A 266 7.69 -4.23 19.86
N PHE A 267 6.65 -4.55 19.05
CA PHE A 267 6.61 -4.35 17.61
C PHE A 267 5.17 -4.30 17.09
N TYR A 268 4.87 -3.31 16.25
CA TYR A 268 3.55 -3.12 15.62
C TYR A 268 3.40 -4.08 14.43
N ASP A 269 2.96 -5.32 14.70
CA ASP A 269 2.79 -6.38 13.71
C ASP A 269 1.40 -6.37 13.05
N PHE A 270 1.14 -7.35 12.17
CA PHE A 270 -0.13 -7.49 11.44
C PHE A 270 -1.35 -7.59 12.39
N GLU A 271 -1.19 -8.30 13.50
CA GLU A 271 -2.26 -8.50 14.46
C GLU A 271 -2.62 -7.21 15.20
N ALA A 272 -1.60 -6.41 15.55
CA ALA A 272 -1.76 -5.08 16.12
C ALA A 272 -2.34 -4.06 15.13
N LYS A 273 -2.03 -4.18 13.83
CA LYS A 273 -2.51 -3.27 12.77
C LYS A 273 -3.99 -3.43 12.42
N TYR A 274 -4.52 -4.65 12.45
CA TYR A 274 -5.83 -4.95 11.83
C TYR A 274 -6.79 -5.74 12.71
N VAL A 275 -6.31 -6.41 13.76
CA VAL A 275 -7.11 -7.35 14.57
C VAL A 275 -7.39 -6.82 15.98
N SER A 276 -6.47 -6.10 16.59
CA SER A 276 -6.56 -5.63 17.97
C SER A 276 -6.83 -4.12 18.06
N GLU A 277 -8.05 -3.72 18.45
CA GLU A 277 -8.42 -2.32 18.69
C GLU A 277 -7.71 -1.70 19.92
N SER A 278 -7.03 -2.50 20.74
CA SER A 278 -6.44 -2.07 22.02
C SER A 278 -4.93 -1.90 21.99
N SER A 279 -4.24 -2.29 20.90
CA SER A 279 -2.77 -2.37 20.88
C SER A 279 -2.09 -1.08 20.41
N ALA A 280 -2.80 -0.20 19.70
CA ALA A 280 -2.26 1.08 19.25
C ALA A 280 -3.33 2.18 19.23
N VAL A 281 -2.93 3.38 19.58
CA VAL A 281 -3.74 4.60 19.47
C VAL A 281 -3.17 5.46 18.35
N THR A 282 -4.06 5.90 17.45
CA THR A 282 -3.70 6.82 16.37
C THR A 282 -3.96 8.26 16.81
N VAL A 283 -2.96 9.12 16.75
CA VAL A 283 -3.05 10.54 17.09
C VAL A 283 -2.81 11.37 15.84
N CYS A 284 -3.77 12.20 15.46
CA CYS A 284 -3.63 13.12 14.33
C CYS A 284 -4.31 14.47 14.63
N PRO A 285 -3.61 15.59 14.49
CA PRO A 285 -2.18 15.73 14.18
C PRO A 285 -1.28 15.14 15.25
N ALA A 286 -0.12 14.58 14.85
CA ALA A 286 0.90 14.12 15.76
C ALA A 286 1.39 15.26 16.68
N ASN A 287 1.63 14.97 17.94
CA ASN A 287 2.15 15.95 18.89
C ASN A 287 3.65 16.22 18.66
N LEU A 288 3.95 17.02 17.64
CA LEU A 288 5.31 17.39 17.21
C LEU A 288 5.45 18.91 17.18
N PRO A 289 6.67 19.48 17.40
CA PRO A 289 6.96 20.88 17.11
C PRO A 289 6.60 21.25 15.66
N GLN A 290 6.15 22.48 15.43
CA GLN A 290 5.66 22.92 14.12
C GLN A 290 6.73 22.79 13.02
N ASP A 291 7.96 23.15 13.32
CA ASP A 291 9.10 23.04 12.40
C ASP A 291 9.42 21.59 12.02
N VAL A 292 9.24 20.65 12.96
CA VAL A 292 9.35 19.20 12.68
C VAL A 292 8.23 18.72 11.80
N GLN A 293 6.98 19.15 12.06
CA GLN A 293 5.82 18.81 11.20
C GLN A 293 6.02 19.33 9.77
N ASP A 294 6.45 20.59 9.62
CA ASP A 294 6.68 21.18 8.30
C ASP A 294 7.80 20.46 7.56
N ARG A 295 8.90 20.15 8.27
CA ARG A 295 10.02 19.39 7.70
C ARG A 295 9.61 17.98 7.28
N LEU A 296 8.83 17.29 8.11
CA LEU A 296 8.34 15.94 7.81
C LEU A 296 7.46 15.93 6.56
N ARG A 297 6.57 16.90 6.41
CA ARG A 297 5.73 17.08 5.22
C ARG A 297 6.54 17.29 3.94
N GLU A 298 7.60 18.13 4.00
CA GLU A 298 8.54 18.29 2.88
C GLU A 298 9.23 16.97 2.52
N LEU A 299 9.69 16.20 3.53
CA LEU A 299 10.34 14.92 3.31
C LEU A 299 9.38 13.87 2.75
N ALA A 300 8.10 13.87 3.16
CA ALA A 300 7.09 12.97 2.62
C ALA A 300 6.84 13.24 1.13
N VAL A 301 6.68 14.51 0.72
CA VAL A 301 6.60 14.89 -0.70
C VAL A 301 7.87 14.49 -1.45
N LYS A 302 9.04 14.71 -0.86
CA LYS A 302 10.32 14.33 -1.45
C LYS A 302 10.44 12.80 -1.66
N ALA A 303 9.96 12.00 -0.69
CA ALA A 303 9.94 10.54 -0.79
C ALA A 303 8.99 10.06 -1.90
N PHE A 304 7.81 10.67 -2.00
CA PHE A 304 6.85 10.43 -3.08
C PHE A 304 7.47 10.68 -4.46
N LEU A 305 8.08 11.84 -4.65
CA LEU A 305 8.75 12.20 -5.91
C LEU A 305 9.98 11.32 -6.20
N ALA A 306 10.71 10.85 -5.17
CA ALA A 306 11.86 9.97 -5.35
C ALA A 306 11.50 8.59 -5.93
N LEU A 307 10.25 8.16 -5.73
CA LEU A 307 9.71 6.92 -6.29
C LEU A 307 9.01 7.12 -7.64
N ASP A 308 8.95 8.35 -8.18
CA ASP A 308 8.09 8.69 -9.32
C ASP A 308 6.61 8.43 -8.98
N GLY A 309 6.20 8.82 -7.76
CA GLY A 309 4.87 8.58 -7.23
C GLY A 309 3.81 9.36 -7.97
N GLU A 310 2.62 8.77 -8.08
CA GLU A 310 1.44 9.36 -8.72
C GLU A 310 0.20 9.12 -7.86
N GLY A 311 -0.73 10.05 -7.88
CA GLY A 311 -2.02 9.97 -7.21
C GLY A 311 -1.91 10.09 -5.69
N LEU A 312 -1.39 9.08 -5.00
CA LEU A 312 -1.32 9.04 -3.55
C LEU A 312 -0.16 8.19 -3.02
N SER A 313 0.23 8.47 -1.78
CA SER A 313 1.02 7.54 -0.95
C SER A 313 0.94 7.90 0.53
N ARG A 314 1.46 7.02 1.40
CA ARG A 314 1.74 7.31 2.80
C ARG A 314 3.23 7.04 3.04
N ALA A 315 3.93 8.05 3.54
CA ALA A 315 5.33 7.96 3.93
C ALA A 315 5.43 7.78 5.44
N ASP A 316 6.18 6.77 5.88
CA ASP A 316 6.32 6.35 7.26
C ASP A 316 7.74 6.65 7.75
N PHE A 317 7.85 7.36 8.87
CA PHE A 317 9.11 7.86 9.42
C PHE A 317 9.30 7.44 10.88
N PHE A 318 10.56 7.33 11.29
CA PHE A 318 10.95 7.36 12.70
C PHE A 318 11.43 8.77 13.06
N TYR A 319 10.82 9.37 14.09
CA TYR A 319 11.31 10.58 14.72
C TYR A 319 12.09 10.22 15.96
N THR A 320 13.41 10.35 15.90
CA THR A 320 14.34 9.91 16.95
C THR A 320 14.49 10.95 18.06
N GLU A 321 14.99 10.56 19.24
CA GLU A 321 15.22 11.46 20.37
C GLU A 321 16.23 12.58 20.08
N ASP A 322 17.19 12.33 19.18
CA ASP A 322 18.16 13.33 18.73
C ASP A 322 17.62 14.23 17.59
N GLY A 323 16.33 14.11 17.27
CA GLY A 323 15.61 15.00 16.35
C GLY A 323 15.75 14.67 14.87
N ARG A 324 16.26 13.49 14.50
CA ARG A 324 16.33 13.04 13.11
C ARG A 324 14.98 12.51 12.64
N LEU A 325 14.71 12.71 11.35
CA LEU A 325 13.57 12.12 10.64
C LEU A 325 14.13 11.08 9.66
N VAL A 326 14.03 9.82 10.03
CA VAL A 326 14.52 8.67 9.25
C VAL A 326 13.35 8.03 8.53
N ILE A 327 13.39 8.02 7.18
CA ILE A 327 12.32 7.38 6.43
C ILE A 327 12.44 5.86 6.54
N ASN A 328 11.32 5.22 6.86
CA ASN A 328 11.19 3.76 6.91
C ASN A 328 10.75 3.21 5.56
N GLU A 329 9.53 3.59 5.12
CA GLU A 329 8.94 3.11 3.88
C GLU A 329 7.92 4.10 3.31
N VAL A 330 7.49 3.85 2.06
CA VAL A 330 6.34 4.49 1.43
C VAL A 330 5.36 3.41 1.00
N ASN A 331 4.09 3.59 1.35
CA ASN A 331 2.99 2.72 0.91
C ASN A 331 2.29 3.39 -0.27
N THR A 332 2.31 2.74 -1.43
CA THR A 332 1.76 3.27 -2.68
C THR A 332 0.24 3.12 -2.79
N MET A 333 -0.36 2.24 -1.99
CA MET A 333 -1.80 2.12 -1.81
C MET A 333 -2.12 1.91 -0.32
N PRO A 334 -2.12 2.99 0.49
CA PRO A 334 -2.44 2.88 1.92
C PRO A 334 -3.87 2.40 2.13
N GLY A 335 -4.15 1.84 3.30
CA GLY A 335 -5.49 1.37 3.63
C GLY A 335 -6.51 2.52 3.69
N PHE A 336 -7.74 2.24 3.24
CA PHE A 336 -8.88 3.16 3.27
C PHE A 336 -10.01 2.65 4.17
N THR A 337 -9.70 1.82 5.17
CA THR A 337 -10.70 1.40 6.15
C THR A 337 -11.17 2.62 6.99
N PRO A 338 -12.34 2.54 7.65
CA PRO A 338 -12.83 3.65 8.49
C PRO A 338 -11.84 4.11 9.58
N ILE A 339 -10.96 3.23 10.03
CA ILE A 339 -9.94 3.49 11.07
C ILE A 339 -8.54 3.78 10.48
N SER A 340 -8.39 3.80 9.15
CA SER A 340 -7.09 4.00 8.51
C SER A 340 -6.54 5.40 8.74
N MET A 341 -5.28 5.48 9.10
CA MET A 341 -4.57 6.73 9.36
C MET A 341 -4.56 7.65 8.12
N TYR A 342 -4.43 7.10 6.91
CA TYR A 342 -4.42 7.90 5.68
C TYR A 342 -5.66 8.79 5.55
N LYS A 343 -6.85 8.23 5.73
CA LYS A 343 -8.11 8.97 5.76
C LYS A 343 -8.13 10.01 6.88
N THR A 344 -7.78 9.58 8.11
CA THR A 344 -7.78 10.44 9.30
C THR A 344 -6.86 11.66 9.14
N MET A 345 -5.68 11.47 8.55
CA MET A 345 -4.75 12.58 8.28
C MET A 345 -5.34 13.61 7.32
N TRP A 346 -6.03 13.18 6.26
CA TRP A 346 -6.67 14.11 5.33
C TRP A 346 -7.89 14.79 5.91
N GLU A 347 -8.72 14.11 6.71
CA GLU A 347 -9.84 14.72 7.43
C GLU A 347 -9.36 15.83 8.38
N ASN A 348 -8.29 15.59 9.12
CA ASN A 348 -7.67 16.62 9.98
C ASN A 348 -7.01 17.76 9.17
N THR A 349 -6.63 17.48 7.93
CA THR A 349 -6.10 18.53 7.01
C THR A 349 -7.21 19.31 6.30
N GLY A 350 -8.47 18.89 6.45
CA GLY A 350 -9.65 19.61 5.93
C GLY A 350 -10.27 19.00 4.67
N ILE A 351 -9.90 17.78 4.27
CA ILE A 351 -10.50 17.05 3.14
C ILE A 351 -11.36 15.93 3.71
N SER A 352 -12.66 15.97 3.43
CA SER A 352 -13.56 14.88 3.84
C SER A 352 -13.25 13.58 3.11
N TYR A 353 -13.67 12.43 3.66
CA TYR A 353 -13.43 11.15 3.03
C TYR A 353 -14.05 11.05 1.62
N THR A 354 -15.26 11.60 1.42
CA THR A 354 -15.92 11.66 0.11
C THR A 354 -15.15 12.53 -0.87
N ASP A 355 -14.66 13.71 -0.42
CA ASP A 355 -13.87 14.59 -1.26
C ASP A 355 -12.51 13.98 -1.61
N LEU A 356 -11.88 13.27 -0.66
CA LEU A 356 -10.63 12.55 -0.89
C LEU A 356 -10.76 11.48 -1.99
N ILE A 357 -11.83 10.69 -1.96
CA ILE A 357 -12.10 9.70 -3.01
C ILE A 357 -12.31 10.40 -4.36
N SER A 358 -13.11 11.48 -4.38
CA SER A 358 -13.37 12.26 -5.60
C SER A 358 -12.09 12.88 -6.18
N GLU A 359 -11.23 13.39 -5.30
CA GLU A 359 -9.91 13.90 -5.66
C GLU A 359 -9.04 12.86 -6.33
N LEU A 360 -8.92 11.68 -5.73
CA LEU A 360 -8.14 10.56 -6.27
C LEU A 360 -8.64 10.09 -7.64
N LEU A 361 -9.95 10.00 -7.82
CA LEU A 361 -10.57 9.66 -9.10
C LEU A 361 -10.31 10.74 -10.15
N THR A 362 -10.33 12.00 -9.76
CA THR A 362 -10.03 13.14 -10.66
C THR A 362 -8.58 13.11 -11.09
N LEU A 363 -7.63 13.00 -10.16
CA LEU A 363 -6.20 12.89 -10.45
C LEU A 363 -5.90 11.72 -11.43
N ALA A 364 -6.55 10.57 -11.20
CA ALA A 364 -6.39 9.42 -12.08
C ALA A 364 -6.87 9.68 -13.51
N MET A 365 -7.99 10.40 -13.69
CA MET A 365 -8.53 10.72 -15.01
C MET A 365 -7.78 11.86 -15.73
N GLU A 366 -7.12 12.74 -14.98
CA GLU A 366 -6.27 13.80 -15.54
C GLU A 366 -4.91 13.25 -16.02
N ARG A 367 -4.46 12.16 -15.46
CA ARG A 367 -3.20 11.52 -15.84
C ARG A 367 -3.28 10.98 -17.27
N PRO A 368 -2.33 11.34 -18.16
CA PRO A 368 -2.34 10.84 -19.53
C PRO A 368 -2.14 9.32 -19.57
N LEU A 369 -2.84 8.65 -20.48
CA LEU A 369 -2.62 7.25 -20.82
C LEU A 369 -1.38 7.07 -21.70
N GLY A 370 -0.74 5.91 -21.64
CA GLY A 370 0.37 5.54 -22.48
C GLY A 370 1.74 5.67 -21.84
N LEU A 371 2.77 5.95 -22.63
CA LEU A 371 4.16 5.98 -22.18
C LEU A 371 4.39 6.97 -21.02
N ARG A 372 4.96 6.45 -19.95
CA ARG A 372 5.33 7.16 -18.71
C ARG A 372 6.74 6.78 -18.31
#